data_0376f380c91615299ec4bc73281cf14e
#
_entry.id   0376f380c91615299ec4bc73281cf14e
#
_cell.length_a   1.000
_cell.length_b   1.000
_cell.length_c   1.000
_cell.angle_alpha   90.00
_cell.angle_beta   90.00
_cell.angle_gamma   90.00
#
_symmetry.space_group_name_H-M   'P 1'
#
loop_
_entity.id
_entity.type
_entity.pdbx_description
1 polymer ?
#
loop_
_entity_poly.entity_id
_entity_poly.type
_entity_poly.pdbx_seq_one_letter_code
_entity_poly.pdbx_strand_id
1 'polypeptide(L)'
;MRRLPPLTALEAFVQVARLGSVKAAAEELALSTPALSRRVQALERFIGRPLFDRKHQALEINADGQRLLDDIAPTLDSLSQALENIQSGGNQLRLRLAVMPLFATQRLFPHLGALRQRHPQLHIDIETTPYAVARLGEGLDAAIVLAKDIDPALYAHELDHDEVYLIGRKAMLEAPNALTSPQELANHTVLLHRDMALAFEAWKEAVNLPDLQPLAIDNYDSGQLMLEAAAQGLGVAVMHASHYNEAQDPRLVRLFPQNRVESPYRYYFVCRPRALQTRAVRIFRDWLIGADI
;
A
#
# COMPACT_ATOMS: atom_id res chain seq x y z
N MET A 1 11.04 22.57 33.61
CA MET A 1 9.92 22.54 32.63
C MET A 1 10.51 22.48 31.23
N ARG A 2 10.19 21.45 30.41
CA ARG A 2 10.55 21.44 28.97
C ARG A 2 9.69 22.51 28.27
N ARG A 3 10.34 23.54 27.69
CA ARG A 3 9.63 24.47 26.81
C ARG A 3 9.38 23.78 25.47
N LEU A 4 8.10 23.60 25.12
CA LEU A 4 7.67 23.15 23.79
C LEU A 4 7.31 24.37 22.93
N PRO A 5 7.50 24.28 21.61
CA PRO A 5 6.98 25.30 20.71
C PRO A 5 5.44 25.25 20.70
N PRO A 6 4.76 26.30 20.22
CA PRO A 6 3.32 26.28 20.04
C PRO A 6 2.89 25.10 19.15
N LEU A 7 1.87 24.34 19.54
CA LEU A 7 1.34 23.21 18.77
C LEU A 7 0.99 23.64 17.33
N THR A 8 0.36 24.80 17.19
CA THR A 8 0.00 25.38 15.88
C THR A 8 1.20 25.68 14.96
N ALA A 9 2.40 25.82 15.52
CA ALA A 9 3.64 25.98 14.73
C ALA A 9 4.15 24.62 14.24
N LEU A 10 3.99 23.57 15.04
CA LEU A 10 4.28 22.18 14.64
C LEU A 10 3.31 21.70 13.56
N GLU A 11 2.01 21.95 13.73
CA GLU A 11 0.97 21.63 12.71
C GLU A 11 1.28 22.32 11.38
N ALA A 12 1.59 23.61 11.41
CA ALA A 12 1.94 24.38 10.22
C ALA A 12 3.16 23.80 9.50
N PHE A 13 4.20 23.43 10.24
CA PHE A 13 5.40 22.81 9.70
C PHE A 13 5.08 21.46 9.03
N VAL A 14 4.37 20.58 9.72
CA VAL A 14 4.04 19.24 9.22
C VAL A 14 3.19 19.34 7.95
N GLN A 15 2.20 20.23 7.90
CA GLN A 15 1.36 20.40 6.71
C GLN A 15 2.13 20.97 5.51
N VAL A 16 3.03 21.94 5.74
CA VAL A 16 3.88 22.46 4.66
C VAL A 16 4.83 21.38 4.13
N ALA A 17 5.40 20.58 5.02
CA ALA A 17 6.29 19.48 4.65
C ALA A 17 5.56 18.39 3.85
N ARG A 18 4.35 18.02 4.26
CA ARG A 18 3.52 16.99 3.58
C ARG A 18 3.03 17.43 2.20
N LEU A 19 2.60 18.69 2.07
CA LEU A 19 2.01 19.21 0.83
C LEU A 19 3.02 19.85 -0.12
N GLY A 20 4.27 20.07 0.33
CA GLY A 20 5.30 20.73 -0.47
C GLY A 20 4.97 22.18 -0.89
N SER A 21 3.89 22.76 -0.34
CA SER A 21 3.35 24.05 -0.75
C SER A 21 2.76 24.80 0.43
N VAL A 22 3.29 25.99 0.67
CA VAL A 22 2.77 26.90 1.73
C VAL A 22 1.33 27.32 1.43
N LYS A 23 0.97 27.50 0.14
CA LYS A 23 -0.38 27.89 -0.26
C LYS A 23 -1.37 26.75 0.03
N ALA A 24 -1.07 25.53 -0.42
CA ALA A 24 -1.94 24.37 -0.18
C ALA A 24 -2.09 24.09 1.33
N ALA A 25 -1.01 24.18 2.10
CA ALA A 25 -1.06 24.00 3.54
C ALA A 25 -1.86 25.11 4.27
N ALA A 26 -1.85 26.33 3.75
CA ALA A 26 -2.65 27.42 4.30
C ALA A 26 -4.14 27.20 4.05
N GLU A 27 -4.51 26.74 2.85
CA GLU A 27 -5.88 26.38 2.50
C GLU A 27 -6.39 25.24 3.40
N GLU A 28 -5.60 24.19 3.57
CA GLU A 28 -5.92 23.03 4.42
C GLU A 28 -6.17 23.42 5.90
N LEU A 29 -5.34 24.32 6.43
CA LEU A 29 -5.47 24.81 7.81
C LEU A 29 -6.41 26.00 7.98
N ALA A 30 -7.14 26.37 6.95
CA ALA A 30 -8.05 27.55 6.93
C ALA A 30 -7.32 28.85 7.39
N LEU A 31 -6.07 29.04 6.91
CA LEU A 31 -5.23 30.19 7.24
C LEU A 31 -4.88 31.00 6.00
N SER A 32 -4.47 32.27 6.21
CA SER A 32 -3.78 33.00 5.15
C SER A 32 -2.32 32.53 5.01
N THR A 33 -1.79 32.53 3.78
CA THR A 33 -0.38 32.19 3.49
C THR A 33 0.63 32.94 4.38
N PRO A 34 0.48 34.27 4.64
CA PRO A 34 1.36 34.97 5.58
C PRO A 34 1.23 34.48 7.04
N ALA A 35 0.04 34.07 7.47
CA ALA A 35 -0.16 33.55 8.82
C ALA A 35 0.53 32.20 8.99
N LEU A 36 0.38 31.30 8.00
CA LEU A 36 1.06 30.01 8.00
C LEU A 36 2.58 30.19 7.99
N SER A 37 3.11 31.02 7.09
CA SER A 37 4.55 31.32 7.02
C SER A 37 5.11 31.82 8.36
N ARG A 38 4.38 32.67 9.07
CA ARG A 38 4.80 33.15 10.40
C ARG A 38 4.83 32.02 11.43
N ARG A 39 3.92 31.05 11.37
CA ARG A 39 3.94 29.88 12.27
C ARG A 39 5.16 29.00 12.01
N VAL A 40 5.48 28.70 10.75
CA VAL A 40 6.69 27.96 10.39
C VAL A 40 7.95 28.69 10.83
N GLN A 41 8.07 29.99 10.57
CA GLN A 41 9.20 30.80 11.03
C GLN A 41 9.31 30.86 12.57
N ALA A 42 8.18 30.78 13.27
CA ALA A 42 8.20 30.73 14.74
C ALA A 42 8.82 29.43 15.24
N LEU A 43 8.54 28.31 14.57
CA LEU A 43 9.16 27.01 14.86
C LEU A 43 10.68 27.04 14.56
N GLU A 44 11.07 27.51 13.38
CA GLU A 44 12.47 27.63 12.99
C GLU A 44 13.27 28.49 13.99
N ARG A 45 12.71 29.63 14.44
CA ARG A 45 13.31 30.45 15.49
C ARG A 45 13.42 29.76 16.84
N PHE A 46 12.42 28.94 17.19
CA PHE A 46 12.45 28.15 18.43
C PHE A 46 13.54 27.09 18.41
N ILE A 47 13.72 26.42 17.26
CA ILE A 47 14.75 25.39 17.04
C ILE A 47 16.13 26.01 16.81
N GLY A 48 16.17 27.25 16.29
CA GLY A 48 17.40 27.97 15.97
C GLY A 48 18.02 27.59 14.62
N ARG A 49 17.27 26.85 13.79
CA ARG A 49 17.70 26.39 12.45
C ARG A 49 16.59 26.50 11.44
N PRO A 50 16.87 26.74 10.14
CA PRO A 50 15.90 26.61 9.07
C PRO A 50 15.56 25.13 8.89
N LEU A 51 14.28 24.85 8.57
CA LEU A 51 13.76 23.51 8.29
C LEU A 51 13.45 23.33 6.81
N PHE A 52 13.43 24.42 6.06
CA PHE A 52 13.20 24.44 4.63
C PHE A 52 14.27 25.25 3.91
N ASP A 53 14.63 24.80 2.72
CA ASP A 53 15.46 25.54 1.78
C ASP A 53 14.57 26.31 0.79
N ARG A 54 14.90 27.59 0.58
CA ARG A 54 14.22 28.45 -0.38
C ARG A 54 14.91 28.34 -1.73
N LYS A 55 14.37 27.56 -2.65
CA LYS A 55 14.78 27.58 -4.06
C LYS A 55 13.85 28.49 -4.87
N HIS A 56 14.32 29.02 -5.99
CA HIS A 56 13.69 30.11 -6.76
C HIS A 56 12.18 30.03 -7.02
N GLN A 57 11.52 28.87 -6.85
CA GLN A 57 10.06 28.72 -6.97
C GLN A 57 9.47 27.60 -6.07
N ALA A 58 10.27 26.96 -5.20
CA ALA A 58 9.80 25.88 -4.34
C ALA A 58 10.38 26.00 -2.93
N LEU A 59 9.59 25.61 -1.96
CA LEU A 59 10.02 25.40 -0.58
C LEU A 59 10.28 23.90 -0.43
N GLU A 60 11.55 23.52 -0.28
CA GLU A 60 11.94 22.12 -0.10
C GLU A 60 12.34 21.89 1.35
N ILE A 61 11.90 20.79 1.94
CA ILE A 61 12.31 20.38 3.28
C ILE A 61 13.79 20.01 3.25
N ASN A 62 14.58 20.53 4.20
CA ASN A 62 16.00 20.18 4.33
C ASN A 62 16.22 18.99 5.27
N ALA A 63 17.46 18.57 5.45
CA ALA A 63 17.80 17.40 6.26
C ALA A 63 17.39 17.52 7.75
N ASP A 64 17.49 18.73 8.34
CA ASP A 64 17.04 18.99 9.71
C ASP A 64 15.51 18.97 9.80
N GLY A 65 14.83 19.52 8.78
CA GLY A 65 13.39 19.46 8.64
C GLY A 65 12.88 18.03 8.49
N GLN A 66 13.52 17.21 7.65
CA GLN A 66 13.12 15.83 7.45
C GLN A 66 13.23 15.02 8.75
N ARG A 67 14.33 15.13 9.48
CA ARG A 67 14.47 14.47 10.79
C ARG A 67 13.39 14.90 11.77
N LEU A 68 13.10 16.21 11.82
CA LEU A 68 12.04 16.73 12.68
C LEU A 68 10.66 16.21 12.27
N LEU A 69 10.37 16.12 10.98
CA LEU A 69 9.13 15.58 10.45
C LEU A 69 8.95 14.12 10.87
N ASP A 70 9.98 13.30 10.69
CA ASP A 70 9.98 11.88 11.04
C ASP A 70 9.69 11.64 12.53
N ASP A 71 10.14 12.53 13.40
CA ASP A 71 9.94 12.43 14.85
C ASP A 71 8.59 12.99 15.31
N ILE A 72 8.16 14.12 14.73
CA ILE A 72 7.01 14.88 15.23
C ILE A 72 5.69 14.46 14.59
N ALA A 73 5.66 14.19 13.29
CA ALA A 73 4.40 13.89 12.59
C ALA A 73 3.64 12.73 13.26
N PRO A 74 4.28 11.61 13.62
CA PRO A 74 3.61 10.53 14.29
C PRO A 74 3.13 10.84 15.71
N THR A 75 3.80 11.79 16.36
CA THR A 75 3.43 12.23 17.72
C THR A 75 2.18 13.10 17.67
N LEU A 76 2.09 13.99 16.68
CA LEU A 76 0.90 14.80 16.44
C LEU A 76 -0.30 13.96 16.03
N ASP A 77 -0.12 12.97 15.17
CA ASP A 77 -1.17 12.02 14.77
C ASP A 77 -1.70 11.25 15.99
N SER A 78 -0.80 10.81 16.88
CA SER A 78 -1.18 10.15 18.14
C SER A 78 -1.96 11.08 19.09
N LEU A 79 -1.58 12.35 19.15
CA LEU A 79 -2.29 13.34 19.94
C LEU A 79 -3.69 13.62 19.37
N SER A 80 -3.80 13.79 18.05
CA SER A 80 -5.10 13.97 17.37
C SER A 80 -6.01 12.79 17.65
N GLN A 81 -5.50 11.55 17.54
CA GLN A 81 -6.26 10.34 17.82
C GLN A 81 -6.73 10.26 19.27
N ALA A 82 -5.90 10.67 20.23
CA ALA A 82 -6.29 10.71 21.64
C ALA A 82 -7.43 11.71 21.89
N LEU A 83 -7.40 12.87 21.23
CA LEU A 83 -8.45 13.87 21.31
C LEU A 83 -9.75 13.42 20.64
N GLU A 84 -9.67 12.83 19.45
CA GLU A 84 -10.80 12.24 18.73
C GLU A 84 -11.48 11.14 19.55
N ASN A 85 -10.70 10.27 20.23
CA ASN A 85 -11.23 9.23 21.10
C ASN A 85 -12.04 9.81 22.28
N ILE A 86 -11.65 10.97 22.82
CA ILE A 86 -12.41 11.64 23.88
C ILE A 86 -13.69 12.28 23.32
N GLN A 87 -13.58 12.93 22.16
CA GLN A 87 -14.72 13.59 21.51
C GLN A 87 -15.80 12.59 21.06
N SER A 88 -15.40 11.39 20.61
CA SER A 88 -16.30 10.32 20.20
C SER A 88 -16.86 9.48 21.36
N GLY A 89 -16.75 9.94 22.59
CA GLY A 89 -17.28 9.25 23.78
C GLY A 89 -16.42 8.09 24.30
N GLY A 90 -15.13 8.05 23.93
CA GLY A 90 -14.12 7.21 24.58
C GLY A 90 -14.16 5.71 24.22
N ASN A 91 -15.07 5.25 23.35
CA ASN A 91 -15.24 3.82 23.10
C ASN A 91 -14.99 3.38 21.64
N GLN A 92 -14.65 4.31 20.74
CA GLN A 92 -14.37 4.00 19.34
C GLN A 92 -12.86 3.81 19.13
N LEU A 93 -12.49 2.66 18.57
CA LEU A 93 -11.14 2.37 18.12
C LEU A 93 -11.11 2.58 16.60
N ARG A 94 -10.20 3.39 16.11
CA ARG A 94 -10.04 3.62 14.68
C ARG A 94 -8.71 3.04 14.21
N LEU A 95 -8.73 2.34 13.07
CA LEU A 95 -7.58 1.80 12.37
C LEU A 95 -7.56 2.37 10.95
N ARG A 96 -6.50 3.06 10.57
CA ARG A 96 -6.25 3.50 9.19
C ARG A 96 -5.36 2.48 8.51
N LEU A 97 -5.95 1.70 7.61
CA LEU A 97 -5.33 0.56 6.95
C LEU A 97 -5.15 0.84 5.46
N ALA A 98 -3.93 0.73 4.95
CA ALA A 98 -3.73 0.59 3.51
C ALA A 98 -3.78 -0.88 3.12
N VAL A 99 -4.45 -1.19 2.00
CA VAL A 99 -4.54 -2.56 1.51
C VAL A 99 -4.70 -2.57 -0.02
N MET A 100 -4.07 -3.55 -0.67
CA MET A 100 -4.22 -3.70 -2.11
C MET A 100 -5.65 -4.14 -2.48
N PRO A 101 -6.23 -3.60 -3.58
CA PRO A 101 -7.63 -3.83 -3.93
C PRO A 101 -8.04 -5.29 -4.00
N LEU A 102 -7.25 -6.18 -4.63
CA LEU A 102 -7.56 -7.60 -4.73
C LEU A 102 -7.58 -8.29 -3.37
N PHE A 103 -6.57 -8.05 -2.53
CA PHE A 103 -6.55 -8.60 -1.17
C PHE A 103 -7.77 -8.11 -0.38
N ALA A 104 -8.10 -6.83 -0.49
CA ALA A 104 -9.25 -6.26 0.21
C ALA A 104 -10.56 -6.95 -0.20
N THR A 105 -10.80 -7.07 -1.50
CA THR A 105 -12.08 -7.59 -2.02
C THR A 105 -12.22 -9.11 -1.88
N GLN A 106 -11.14 -9.84 -2.13
CA GLN A 106 -11.17 -11.29 -2.18
C GLN A 106 -10.93 -11.95 -0.81
N ARG A 107 -10.05 -11.37 0.02
CA ARG A 107 -9.62 -12.02 1.27
C ARG A 107 -10.08 -11.27 2.53
N LEU A 108 -10.01 -9.93 2.55
CA LEU A 108 -10.31 -9.18 3.76
C LEU A 108 -11.82 -8.97 3.99
N PHE A 109 -12.55 -8.45 3.01
CA PHE A 109 -13.97 -8.08 3.16
C PHE A 109 -14.88 -9.26 3.49
N PRO A 110 -14.71 -10.46 2.92
CA PRO A 110 -15.54 -11.61 3.29
C PRO A 110 -15.49 -11.93 4.79
N HIS A 111 -14.38 -11.63 5.46
CA HIS A 111 -14.14 -11.95 6.87
C HIS A 111 -14.35 -10.78 7.83
N LEU A 112 -14.45 -9.52 7.34
CA LEU A 112 -14.61 -8.34 8.19
C LEU A 112 -15.89 -8.36 9.04
N GLY A 113 -16.94 -9.04 8.58
CA GLY A 113 -18.18 -9.20 9.34
C GLY A 113 -17.96 -9.85 10.70
N ALA A 114 -17.14 -10.91 10.76
CA ALA A 114 -16.79 -11.60 12.00
C ALA A 114 -15.95 -10.72 12.95
N LEU A 115 -15.02 -9.93 12.39
CA LEU A 115 -14.25 -8.96 13.20
C LEU A 115 -15.17 -7.90 13.83
N ARG A 116 -16.10 -7.33 13.06
CA ARG A 116 -17.06 -6.33 13.56
C ARG A 116 -17.99 -6.87 14.66
N GLN A 117 -18.40 -8.13 14.55
CA GLN A 117 -19.22 -8.76 15.61
C GLN A 117 -18.44 -8.92 16.91
N ARG A 118 -17.15 -9.28 16.85
CA ARG A 118 -16.29 -9.45 18.04
C ARG A 118 -15.83 -8.11 18.63
N HIS A 119 -15.64 -7.11 17.78
CA HIS A 119 -15.10 -5.79 18.15
C HIS A 119 -15.93 -4.67 17.52
N PRO A 120 -17.21 -4.46 17.96
CA PRO A 120 -18.11 -3.47 17.40
C PRO A 120 -17.60 -2.02 17.53
N GLN A 121 -16.68 -1.79 18.47
CA GLN A 121 -16.02 -0.49 18.64
C GLN A 121 -14.87 -0.22 17.66
N LEU A 122 -14.42 -1.23 16.88
CA LEU A 122 -13.33 -1.08 15.92
C LEU A 122 -13.86 -0.61 14.57
N HIS A 123 -13.48 0.60 14.18
CA HIS A 123 -13.74 1.17 12.86
C HIS A 123 -12.45 1.10 12.04
N ILE A 124 -12.57 0.73 10.78
CA ILE A 124 -11.43 0.59 9.86
C ILE A 124 -11.66 1.51 8.68
N ASP A 125 -10.77 2.47 8.52
CA ASP A 125 -10.67 3.31 7.33
C ASP A 125 -9.69 2.63 6.37
N ILE A 126 -10.16 2.33 5.15
CA ILE A 126 -9.38 1.58 4.17
C ILE A 126 -8.97 2.52 3.04
N GLU A 127 -7.68 2.56 2.76
CA GLU A 127 -7.11 3.28 1.64
C GLU A 127 -6.42 2.31 0.67
N THR A 128 -6.44 2.66 -0.63
CA THR A 128 -5.64 2.00 -1.65
C THR A 128 -4.59 2.99 -2.15
N THR A 129 -3.34 2.77 -1.81
CA THR A 129 -2.24 3.68 -2.17
C THR A 129 -0.97 2.91 -2.49
N PRO A 130 -0.23 3.24 -3.56
CA PRO A 130 1.06 2.64 -3.86
C PRO A 130 2.15 3.04 -2.85
N TYR A 131 1.92 4.09 -2.07
CA TYR A 131 2.87 4.62 -1.08
C TYR A 131 2.58 4.16 0.35
N ALA A 132 1.91 3.02 0.53
CA ALA A 132 1.46 2.54 1.83
C ALA A 132 2.59 2.47 2.86
N VAL A 133 3.73 1.89 2.51
CA VAL A 133 4.89 1.74 3.41
C VAL A 133 5.47 3.09 3.84
N ALA A 134 5.63 4.02 2.90
CA ALA A 134 6.16 5.35 3.19
C ALA A 134 5.24 6.17 4.12
N ARG A 135 3.93 5.92 4.06
CA ARG A 135 2.93 6.62 4.89
C ARG A 135 2.66 5.98 6.26
N LEU A 136 3.33 4.86 6.58
CA LEU A 136 3.20 4.25 7.90
C LEU A 136 3.68 5.18 9.01
N GLY A 137 2.78 5.50 9.95
CA GLY A 137 2.98 6.47 11.00
C GLY A 137 2.73 7.93 10.59
N GLU A 138 2.33 8.16 9.32
CA GLU A 138 1.98 9.47 8.76
C GLU A 138 0.61 9.40 8.08
N GLY A 139 -0.43 9.11 8.84
CA GLY A 139 -1.78 8.94 8.33
C GLY A 139 -2.22 7.50 8.13
N LEU A 140 -1.29 6.53 8.18
CA LEU A 140 -1.60 5.09 8.18
C LEU A 140 -1.05 4.43 9.43
N ASP A 141 -1.84 3.56 10.03
CA ASP A 141 -1.47 2.81 11.23
C ASP A 141 -0.83 1.46 10.86
N ALA A 142 -1.33 0.82 9.80
CA ALA A 142 -0.84 -0.43 9.26
C ALA A 142 -1.11 -0.54 7.75
N ALA A 143 -0.46 -1.50 7.11
CA ALA A 143 -0.73 -1.83 5.72
C ALA A 143 -0.68 -3.34 5.47
N ILE A 144 -1.41 -3.81 4.46
CA ILE A 144 -1.23 -5.12 3.84
C ILE A 144 -0.64 -4.87 2.46
N VAL A 145 0.59 -5.33 2.29
CA VAL A 145 1.37 -5.09 1.08
C VAL A 145 1.84 -6.39 0.45
N LEU A 146 2.03 -6.38 -0.86
CA LEU A 146 2.66 -7.46 -1.60
C LEU A 146 4.09 -7.03 -1.92
N ALA A 147 5.07 -7.75 -1.37
CA ALA A 147 6.48 -7.38 -1.49
C ALA A 147 7.38 -8.62 -1.51
N LYS A 148 8.59 -8.47 -2.06
CA LYS A 148 9.64 -9.47 -1.97
C LYS A 148 10.34 -9.41 -0.61
N ASP A 149 10.68 -8.21 -0.18
CA ASP A 149 11.41 -7.92 1.06
C ASP A 149 10.73 -6.76 1.79
N ILE A 150 10.79 -6.76 3.11
CA ILE A 150 10.28 -5.67 3.95
C ILE A 150 11.44 -5.02 4.69
N ASP A 151 11.39 -3.69 4.81
CA ASP A 151 12.35 -2.92 5.60
C ASP A 151 12.44 -3.48 7.04
N PRO A 152 13.62 -3.90 7.51
CA PRO A 152 13.82 -4.43 8.86
C PRO A 152 13.42 -3.45 9.99
N ALA A 153 13.29 -2.16 9.71
CA ALA A 153 12.80 -1.17 10.67
C ALA A 153 11.30 -1.27 10.94
N LEU A 154 10.54 -2.01 10.13
CA LEU A 154 9.13 -2.25 10.28
C LEU A 154 8.86 -3.58 10.99
N TYR A 155 7.73 -3.66 11.68
CA TYR A 155 7.14 -4.94 12.04
C TYR A 155 6.47 -5.51 10.78
N ALA A 156 6.82 -6.75 10.43
CA ALA A 156 6.19 -7.48 9.35
C ALA A 156 5.74 -8.86 9.83
N HIS A 157 4.57 -9.27 9.37
CA HIS A 157 4.07 -10.64 9.52
C HIS A 157 3.67 -11.14 8.13
N GLU A 158 4.27 -12.23 7.70
CA GLU A 158 3.96 -12.88 6.44
C GLU A 158 2.58 -13.52 6.52
N LEU A 159 1.75 -13.27 5.53
CA LEU A 159 0.36 -13.74 5.50
C LEU A 159 0.18 -14.98 4.62
N ASP A 160 0.99 -15.12 3.57
CA ASP A 160 0.86 -16.25 2.65
C ASP A 160 2.15 -16.60 1.91
N HIS A 161 2.12 -17.80 1.32
CA HIS A 161 2.98 -18.28 0.25
C HIS A 161 2.11 -18.56 -0.97
N ASP A 162 2.48 -18.07 -2.14
CA ASP A 162 1.66 -18.22 -3.34
C ASP A 162 2.48 -18.64 -4.56
N GLU A 163 1.81 -19.19 -5.55
CA GLU A 163 2.38 -19.55 -6.85
C GLU A 163 2.09 -18.45 -7.88
N VAL A 164 2.92 -18.37 -8.91
CA VAL A 164 2.69 -17.54 -10.09
C VAL A 164 1.92 -18.35 -11.13
N TYR A 165 0.77 -17.83 -11.54
CA TYR A 165 -0.02 -18.35 -12.66
C TYR A 165 0.04 -17.42 -13.86
N LEU A 166 0.08 -18.03 -15.05
CA LEU A 166 -0.28 -17.35 -16.28
C LEU A 166 -1.76 -17.61 -16.55
N ILE A 167 -2.50 -16.52 -16.71
CA ILE A 167 -3.96 -16.53 -16.82
C ILE A 167 -4.36 -15.86 -18.12
N GLY A 168 -5.24 -16.49 -18.86
CA GLY A 168 -5.76 -15.94 -20.10
C GLY A 168 -7.26 -16.13 -20.23
N ARG A 169 -7.84 -15.61 -21.29
CA ARG A 169 -9.22 -15.87 -21.67
C ARG A 169 -9.38 -17.34 -22.05
N LYS A 170 -10.48 -17.98 -21.63
CA LYS A 170 -10.76 -19.39 -21.90
C LYS A 170 -10.64 -19.76 -23.38
N ALA A 171 -11.05 -18.87 -24.29
CA ALA A 171 -10.93 -19.09 -25.73
C ALA A 171 -9.46 -19.27 -26.22
N MET A 172 -8.46 -18.90 -25.42
CA MET A 172 -7.04 -19.15 -25.74
C MET A 172 -6.64 -20.63 -25.67
N LEU A 173 -7.48 -21.49 -25.16
CA LEU A 173 -7.30 -22.95 -25.20
C LEU A 173 -8.09 -23.63 -26.33
N GLU A 174 -8.81 -22.87 -27.15
CA GLU A 174 -9.68 -23.40 -28.20
C GLU A 174 -9.00 -23.31 -29.56
N ALA A 175 -9.14 -24.37 -30.38
CA ALA A 175 -8.66 -24.37 -31.75
C ALA A 175 -9.37 -23.28 -32.61
N PRO A 176 -8.73 -22.74 -33.66
CA PRO A 176 -7.42 -23.14 -34.20
C PRO A 176 -6.23 -22.45 -33.53
N ASN A 177 -6.44 -21.50 -32.62
CA ASN A 177 -5.37 -20.64 -32.04
C ASN A 177 -5.08 -21.00 -30.59
N ALA A 178 -5.21 -22.26 -30.21
CA ALA A 178 -4.96 -22.72 -28.85
C ALA A 178 -3.50 -22.46 -28.45
N LEU A 179 -3.31 -21.78 -27.34
CA LEU A 179 -2.00 -21.56 -26.73
C LEU A 179 -1.58 -22.82 -25.97
N THR A 180 -0.74 -23.64 -26.59
CA THR A 180 -0.40 -24.99 -26.12
C THR A 180 0.98 -25.09 -25.51
N SER A 181 1.89 -24.17 -25.85
CA SER A 181 3.26 -24.17 -25.38
C SER A 181 3.71 -22.79 -24.88
N PRO A 182 4.61 -22.73 -23.86
CA PRO A 182 5.17 -21.48 -23.35
C PRO A 182 5.84 -20.61 -24.42
N GLN A 183 6.45 -21.19 -25.44
CA GLN A 183 7.12 -20.48 -26.54
C GLN A 183 6.17 -19.62 -27.35
N GLU A 184 4.89 -19.98 -27.44
CA GLU A 184 3.87 -19.25 -28.19
C GLU A 184 3.53 -17.90 -27.56
N LEU A 185 3.94 -17.64 -26.30
CA LEU A 185 3.86 -16.33 -25.68
C LEU A 185 4.62 -15.24 -26.49
N ALA A 186 5.59 -15.63 -27.31
CA ALA A 186 6.25 -14.71 -28.24
C ALA A 186 5.27 -14.01 -29.21
N ASN A 187 4.09 -14.58 -29.40
CA ASN A 187 3.03 -14.04 -30.28
C ASN A 187 1.90 -13.33 -29.49
N HIS A 188 2.03 -13.22 -28.16
CA HIS A 188 1.00 -12.67 -27.31
C HIS A 188 1.51 -11.49 -26.47
N THR A 189 0.61 -10.56 -26.14
CA THR A 189 0.87 -9.54 -25.14
C THR A 189 0.81 -10.16 -23.76
N VAL A 190 1.80 -9.84 -22.91
CA VAL A 190 1.83 -10.23 -21.50
C VAL A 190 1.47 -9.02 -20.65
N LEU A 191 0.53 -9.23 -19.72
CA LEU A 191 0.05 -8.20 -18.80
C LEU A 191 0.79 -8.38 -17.47
N LEU A 192 1.53 -7.35 -17.04
CA LEU A 192 2.33 -7.39 -15.82
C LEU A 192 1.89 -6.31 -14.83
N HIS A 193 1.93 -6.65 -13.56
CA HIS A 193 1.88 -5.62 -12.54
C HIS A 193 3.22 -4.90 -12.47
N ARG A 194 3.19 -3.57 -12.50
CA ARG A 194 4.37 -2.69 -12.55
C ARG A 194 5.41 -3.03 -11.47
N ASP A 195 4.95 -3.34 -10.26
CA ASP A 195 5.80 -3.60 -9.10
C ASP A 195 6.14 -5.10 -8.93
N MET A 196 5.71 -5.97 -9.88
CA MET A 196 5.85 -7.43 -9.77
C MET A 196 6.54 -8.05 -11.00
N ALA A 197 7.44 -7.34 -11.65
CA ALA A 197 8.12 -7.81 -12.86
C ALA A 197 8.89 -9.14 -12.64
N LEU A 198 9.44 -9.36 -11.45
CA LEU A 198 10.15 -10.60 -11.12
C LEU A 198 9.26 -11.86 -11.12
N ALA A 199 7.94 -11.73 -11.03
CA ALA A 199 7.04 -12.87 -11.12
C ALA A 199 7.10 -13.53 -12.51
N PHE A 200 7.16 -12.71 -13.57
CA PHE A 200 7.31 -13.24 -14.93
C PHE A 200 8.72 -13.81 -15.19
N GLU A 201 9.75 -13.14 -14.67
CA GLU A 201 11.12 -13.64 -14.76
C GLU A 201 11.26 -15.02 -14.10
N ALA A 202 10.76 -15.17 -12.86
CA ALA A 202 10.74 -16.45 -12.16
C ALA A 202 10.00 -17.54 -12.95
N TRP A 203 8.87 -17.18 -13.58
CA TRP A 203 8.14 -18.12 -14.42
C TRP A 203 8.93 -18.52 -15.67
N LYS A 204 9.56 -17.58 -16.38
CA LYS A 204 10.41 -17.87 -17.55
C LYS A 204 11.56 -18.82 -17.20
N GLU A 205 12.23 -18.58 -16.08
CA GLU A 205 13.30 -19.45 -15.59
C GLU A 205 12.79 -20.86 -15.31
N ALA A 206 11.67 -20.99 -14.64
CA ALA A 206 11.08 -22.28 -14.27
C ALA A 206 10.65 -23.12 -15.49
N VAL A 207 10.28 -22.48 -16.60
CA VAL A 207 9.95 -23.17 -17.86
C VAL A 207 11.15 -23.33 -18.80
N ASN A 208 12.37 -22.98 -18.35
CA ASN A 208 13.64 -23.00 -19.13
C ASN A 208 13.61 -22.12 -20.39
N LEU A 209 12.96 -20.97 -20.30
CA LEU A 209 12.86 -19.98 -21.38
C LEU A 209 13.24 -18.56 -20.87
N PRO A 210 14.44 -18.36 -20.26
CA PRO A 210 14.80 -17.07 -19.67
C PRO A 210 14.82 -15.92 -20.70
N ASP A 211 15.15 -16.23 -21.95
CA ASP A 211 15.26 -15.27 -23.05
C ASP A 211 13.93 -15.04 -23.79
N LEU A 212 12.83 -15.64 -23.34
CA LEU A 212 11.52 -15.47 -23.96
C LEU A 212 11.11 -14.00 -23.95
N GLN A 213 10.86 -13.46 -25.15
CA GLN A 213 10.33 -12.13 -25.35
C GLN A 213 8.89 -12.25 -25.85
N PRO A 214 7.89 -11.75 -25.12
CA PRO A 214 6.51 -11.68 -25.60
C PRO A 214 6.39 -10.65 -26.72
N LEU A 215 5.30 -10.71 -27.48
CA LEU A 215 4.99 -9.72 -28.52
C LEU A 215 5.02 -8.29 -27.99
N ALA A 216 4.44 -8.08 -26.82
CA ALA A 216 4.44 -6.83 -26.09
C ALA A 216 4.28 -7.09 -24.58
N ILE A 217 4.61 -6.09 -23.77
CA ILE A 217 4.33 -6.07 -22.32
C ILE A 217 3.49 -4.85 -22.01
N ASP A 218 2.30 -5.06 -21.48
CA ASP A 218 1.45 -4.01 -20.94
C ASP A 218 1.53 -3.98 -19.43
N ASN A 219 1.86 -2.81 -18.87
CA ASN A 219 2.06 -2.63 -17.44
C ASN A 219 0.81 -2.03 -16.78
N TYR A 220 0.39 -2.64 -15.69
CA TYR A 220 -0.73 -2.23 -14.84
C TYR A 220 -0.25 -1.91 -13.43
N ASP A 221 -0.99 -1.08 -12.73
CA ASP A 221 -0.80 -0.79 -11.30
C ASP A 221 -1.89 -1.42 -10.42
N SER A 222 -2.78 -2.20 -11.03
CA SER A 222 -3.89 -2.86 -10.37
C SER A 222 -4.09 -4.28 -10.89
N GLY A 223 -3.95 -5.27 -10.00
CA GLY A 223 -4.24 -6.66 -10.30
C GLY A 223 -5.71 -6.90 -10.68
N GLN A 224 -6.64 -6.09 -10.17
CA GLN A 224 -8.04 -6.17 -10.53
C GLN A 224 -8.28 -5.79 -12.00
N LEU A 225 -7.60 -4.74 -12.47
CA LEU A 225 -7.64 -4.36 -13.89
C LEU A 225 -6.99 -5.42 -14.77
N MET A 226 -5.92 -6.05 -14.30
CA MET A 226 -5.25 -7.15 -15.03
C MET A 226 -6.17 -8.36 -15.21
N LEU A 227 -6.93 -8.76 -14.18
CA LEU A 227 -7.91 -9.84 -14.28
C LEU A 227 -8.96 -9.52 -15.34
N GLU A 228 -9.52 -8.32 -15.32
CA GLU A 228 -10.52 -7.91 -16.31
C GLU A 228 -9.91 -7.82 -17.72
N ALA A 229 -8.70 -7.26 -17.87
CA ALA A 229 -8.01 -7.20 -19.16
C ALA A 229 -7.76 -8.60 -19.75
N ALA A 230 -7.33 -9.56 -18.93
CA ALA A 230 -7.17 -10.94 -19.34
C ALA A 230 -8.50 -11.58 -19.74
N ALA A 231 -9.58 -11.33 -18.99
CA ALA A 231 -10.92 -11.83 -19.29
C ALA A 231 -11.48 -11.26 -20.60
N GLN A 232 -11.13 -10.03 -20.94
CA GLN A 232 -11.46 -9.42 -22.24
C GLN A 232 -10.56 -9.89 -23.38
N GLY A 233 -9.49 -10.67 -23.09
CA GLY A 233 -8.58 -11.21 -24.10
C GLY A 233 -7.53 -10.22 -24.59
N LEU A 234 -7.20 -9.19 -23.79
CA LEU A 234 -6.17 -8.20 -24.14
C LEU A 234 -4.76 -8.78 -24.05
N GLY A 235 -4.56 -9.88 -23.31
CA GLY A 235 -3.27 -10.54 -23.17
C GLY A 235 -3.31 -11.66 -22.15
N VAL A 236 -2.12 -12.18 -21.83
CA VAL A 236 -1.88 -13.20 -20.79
C VAL A 236 -1.39 -12.48 -19.53
N ALA A 237 -2.15 -12.56 -18.44
CA ALA A 237 -1.80 -11.95 -17.18
C ALA A 237 -0.89 -12.87 -16.34
N VAL A 238 0.16 -12.30 -15.76
CA VAL A 238 1.01 -12.96 -14.77
C VAL A 238 0.55 -12.55 -13.38
N MET A 239 -0.01 -13.49 -12.63
CA MET A 239 -0.69 -13.20 -11.38
C MET A 239 -0.43 -14.28 -10.31
N HIS A 240 -0.74 -13.98 -9.07
CA HIS A 240 -0.79 -14.96 -8.00
C HIS A 240 -1.94 -15.95 -8.19
N ALA A 241 -1.73 -17.20 -7.81
CA ALA A 241 -2.73 -18.26 -7.88
C ALA A 241 -3.99 -17.91 -7.07
N SER A 242 -3.82 -17.33 -5.88
CA SER A 242 -4.93 -16.88 -5.04
C SER A 242 -5.84 -15.90 -5.78
N HIS A 243 -5.27 -14.93 -6.51
CA HIS A 243 -6.07 -13.96 -7.27
C HIS A 243 -6.98 -14.61 -8.30
N TYR A 244 -6.46 -15.62 -9.00
CA TYR A 244 -7.23 -16.37 -9.98
C TYR A 244 -8.29 -17.24 -9.31
N ASN A 245 -7.90 -17.99 -8.27
CA ASN A 245 -8.79 -18.91 -7.58
C ASN A 245 -9.97 -18.19 -6.92
N GLU A 246 -9.70 -17.05 -6.28
CA GLU A 246 -10.71 -16.24 -5.59
C GLU A 246 -11.59 -15.44 -6.56
N ALA A 247 -11.07 -15.07 -7.74
CA ALA A 247 -11.88 -14.36 -8.74
C ALA A 247 -13.05 -15.18 -9.23
N GLN A 248 -12.91 -16.52 -9.30
CA GLN A 248 -13.93 -17.46 -9.79
C GLN A 248 -14.59 -17.01 -11.11
N ASP A 249 -13.83 -16.33 -11.96
CA ASP A 249 -14.34 -15.79 -13.22
C ASP A 249 -14.35 -16.88 -14.30
N PRO A 250 -15.54 -17.30 -14.79
CA PRO A 250 -15.64 -18.39 -15.76
C PRO A 250 -15.06 -18.05 -17.14
N ARG A 251 -14.75 -16.79 -17.41
CA ARG A 251 -14.10 -16.33 -18.64
C ARG A 251 -12.61 -16.64 -18.65
N LEU A 252 -12.00 -16.80 -17.47
CA LEU A 252 -10.57 -16.99 -17.29
C LEU A 252 -10.20 -18.46 -17.18
N VAL A 253 -8.96 -18.76 -17.56
CA VAL A 253 -8.34 -20.07 -17.41
C VAL A 253 -6.87 -19.92 -17.05
N ARG A 254 -6.36 -20.83 -16.23
CA ARG A 254 -4.95 -21.02 -15.99
C ARG A 254 -4.31 -21.64 -17.26
N LEU A 255 -3.32 -20.97 -17.80
CA LEU A 255 -2.49 -21.47 -18.88
C LEU A 255 -1.31 -22.26 -18.30
N PHE A 256 -0.86 -23.28 -19.03
CA PHE A 256 0.29 -24.12 -18.63
C PHE A 256 0.21 -24.65 -17.19
N PRO A 257 -0.87 -25.37 -16.82
CA PRO A 257 -1.14 -25.77 -15.44
C PRO A 257 -0.10 -26.74 -14.85
N GLN A 258 0.71 -27.37 -15.69
CA GLN A 258 1.83 -28.24 -15.29
C GLN A 258 3.01 -27.47 -14.67
N ASN A 259 3.12 -26.19 -14.96
CA ASN A 259 4.21 -25.35 -14.44
C ASN A 259 3.78 -24.74 -13.11
N ARG A 260 4.42 -25.21 -12.03
CA ARG A 260 4.26 -24.63 -10.69
C ARG A 260 5.48 -23.79 -10.39
N VAL A 261 5.26 -22.51 -10.10
CA VAL A 261 6.33 -21.55 -9.86
C VAL A 261 6.00 -20.79 -8.59
N GLU A 262 6.84 -20.91 -7.59
CA GLU A 262 6.70 -20.13 -6.35
C GLU A 262 6.88 -18.65 -6.66
N SER A 263 6.00 -17.82 -6.10
CA SER A 263 6.10 -16.38 -6.26
C SER A 263 7.28 -15.81 -5.47
N PRO A 264 8.08 -14.92 -6.05
CA PRO A 264 9.08 -14.15 -5.30
C PRO A 264 8.45 -13.09 -4.39
N TYR A 265 7.14 -12.86 -4.47
CA TYR A 265 6.41 -11.88 -3.68
C TYR A 265 5.44 -12.57 -2.73
N ARG A 266 5.26 -11.97 -1.54
CA ARG A 266 4.36 -12.46 -0.49
C ARG A 266 3.55 -11.32 0.07
N TYR A 267 2.37 -11.63 0.57
CA TYR A 267 1.60 -10.65 1.33
C TYR A 267 2.12 -10.54 2.75
N TYR A 268 2.29 -9.30 3.19
CA TYR A 268 2.71 -8.98 4.55
C TYR A 268 1.74 -8.01 5.19
N PHE A 269 1.40 -8.26 6.44
CA PHE A 269 0.92 -7.22 7.33
C PHE A 269 2.12 -6.45 7.86
N VAL A 270 2.14 -5.13 7.67
CA VAL A 270 3.26 -4.28 8.09
C VAL A 270 2.76 -3.07 8.89
N CYS A 271 3.53 -2.68 9.89
CA CYS A 271 3.32 -1.44 10.63
C CYS A 271 4.61 -0.95 11.28
N ARG A 272 4.65 0.29 11.74
CA ARG A 272 5.74 0.74 12.60
C ARG A 272 5.70 -0.03 13.93
N PRO A 273 6.85 -0.43 14.55
CA PRO A 273 6.86 -1.22 15.80
C PRO A 273 6.05 -0.59 16.93
N ARG A 274 6.05 0.74 17.03
CA ARG A 274 5.26 1.47 18.03
C ARG A 274 3.74 1.37 17.80
N ALA A 275 3.28 1.19 16.56
CA ALA A 275 1.85 1.04 16.26
C ALA A 275 1.26 -0.21 16.92
N LEU A 276 2.08 -1.23 17.21
CA LEU A 276 1.68 -2.42 17.98
C LEU A 276 1.27 -2.09 19.44
N GLN A 277 1.58 -0.90 19.95
CA GLN A 277 1.10 -0.44 21.25
C GLN A 277 -0.36 0.02 21.20
N THR A 278 -0.88 0.36 20.02
CA THR A 278 -2.27 0.78 19.88
C THR A 278 -3.21 -0.42 19.89
N ARG A 279 -4.34 -0.27 20.61
CA ARG A 279 -5.32 -1.34 20.75
C ARG A 279 -5.96 -1.74 19.41
N ALA A 280 -6.22 -0.77 18.53
CA ALA A 280 -6.82 -1.00 17.23
C ALA A 280 -5.93 -1.89 16.34
N VAL A 281 -4.63 -1.58 16.24
CA VAL A 281 -3.66 -2.34 15.46
C VAL A 281 -3.50 -3.76 16.00
N ARG A 282 -3.41 -3.93 17.33
CA ARG A 282 -3.30 -5.27 17.96
C ARG A 282 -4.51 -6.15 17.67
N ILE A 283 -5.72 -5.62 17.88
CA ILE A 283 -6.96 -6.37 17.61
C ILE A 283 -7.01 -6.82 16.16
N PHE A 284 -6.72 -5.92 15.23
CA PHE A 284 -6.75 -6.24 13.81
C PHE A 284 -5.68 -7.26 13.43
N ARG A 285 -4.43 -7.06 13.87
CA ARG A 285 -3.32 -7.99 13.61
C ARG A 285 -3.64 -9.39 14.15
N ASP A 286 -4.05 -9.48 15.41
CA ASP A 286 -4.29 -10.78 16.08
C ASP A 286 -5.46 -11.52 15.42
N TRP A 287 -6.47 -10.76 14.97
CA TRP A 287 -7.56 -11.33 14.19
C TRP A 287 -7.09 -11.79 12.82
N LEU A 288 -6.33 -10.97 12.08
CA LEU A 288 -5.84 -11.28 10.74
C LEU A 288 -5.00 -12.56 10.73
N ILE A 289 -4.08 -12.69 11.71
CA ILE A 289 -3.23 -13.88 11.88
C ILE A 289 -4.05 -15.11 12.28
N GLY A 290 -5.05 -14.94 13.15
CA GLY A 290 -5.85 -16.04 13.65
C GLY A 290 -6.97 -16.50 12.70
N ALA A 291 -7.28 -15.72 11.68
CA ALA A 291 -8.36 -16.03 10.73
C ALA A 291 -7.87 -16.77 9.47
N ASP A 292 -6.55 -16.93 9.33
CA ASP A 292 -5.91 -17.59 8.17
C ASP A 292 -6.40 -17.00 6.82
N ILE A 293 -6.34 -15.67 6.71
CA ILE A 293 -6.90 -14.86 5.61
C ILE A 293 -5.86 -14.62 4.53
#